data_4d4e43a8aee886e0ba0634cb0ee382db
#
_entry.id   4d4e43a8aee886e0ba0634cb0ee382db
#
_cell.length_a   1.000
_cell.length_b   1.000
_cell.length_c   1.000
_cell.angle_alpha   90.00
_cell.angle_beta   90.00
_cell.angle_gamma   90.00
#
_symmetry.space_group_name_H-M   'P 1'
#
loop_
_entity.id
_entity.type
_entity.pdbx_description
1 polymer ?
#
loop_
_entity_poly.entity_id
_entity_poly.type
_entity_poly.pdbx_seq_one_letter_code
_entity_poly.pdbx_strand_id
1 'polypeptide(L)'
;MKQNLFQGAFSMLNFKKLFLGLLFSVLFSAVLIAVCAFMILKLGFLPSEPILGTAAAVIGGVSVFASAFLAVRLAGEKGLLHGLVLGTLYAVFYVAISVMLYANMRVVLLVIRSVIFVICSVCGGVMGVNRDEKIRF
;
A
#
# COMPACT_ATOMS: atom_id res chain seq x y z
N MET A 1 -7.09 17.58 26.34
CA MET A 1 -8.08 16.62 25.83
C MET A 1 -7.75 16.04 24.45
N LYS A 2 -7.29 16.84 23.47
CA LYS A 2 -6.88 16.36 22.15
C LYS A 2 -5.63 15.45 22.15
N GLN A 3 -4.66 15.68 23.02
CA GLN A 3 -3.44 14.86 23.13
C GLN A 3 -3.72 13.42 23.59
N ASN A 4 -4.72 13.22 24.46
CA ASN A 4 -5.06 11.88 24.96
C ASN A 4 -5.77 11.01 23.91
N LEU A 5 -6.48 11.61 22.96
CA LEU A 5 -7.10 10.91 21.82
C LEU A 5 -6.05 10.41 20.82
N PHE A 6 -5.00 11.21 20.56
CA PHE A 6 -3.89 10.81 19.69
C PHE A 6 -3.05 9.70 20.32
N GLN A 7 -2.72 9.81 21.61
CA GLN A 7 -1.97 8.78 22.33
C GLN A 7 -2.77 7.48 22.46
N GLY A 8 -4.07 7.57 22.72
CA GLY A 8 -4.96 6.40 22.75
C GLY A 8 -5.08 5.69 21.39
N ALA A 9 -5.11 6.43 20.27
CA ALA A 9 -5.11 5.86 18.92
C ALA A 9 -3.78 5.17 18.59
N PHE A 10 -2.64 5.76 19.00
CA PHE A 10 -1.31 5.18 18.79
C PHE A 10 -1.04 3.94 19.64
N SER A 11 -1.52 3.91 20.89
CA SER A 11 -1.36 2.73 21.77
C SER A 11 -2.15 1.51 21.33
N MET A 12 -3.19 1.71 20.51
CA MET A 12 -4.01 0.65 19.95
C MET A 12 -3.48 0.07 18.63
N LEU A 13 -2.46 0.73 18.04
CA LEU A 13 -1.78 0.25 16.85
C LEU A 13 -0.70 -0.78 17.24
N ASN A 14 -0.94 -2.03 16.89
CA ASN A 14 0.08 -3.08 17.01
C ASN A 14 1.20 -2.83 16.00
N PHE A 15 2.23 -2.08 16.38
CA PHE A 15 3.36 -1.73 15.53
C PHE A 15 4.02 -2.95 14.87
N LYS A 16 4.08 -4.09 15.56
CA LYS A 16 4.60 -5.36 15.01
C LYS A 16 3.80 -5.84 13.82
N LYS A 17 2.46 -5.80 13.91
CA LYS A 17 1.57 -6.23 12.82
C LYS A 17 1.59 -5.25 11.66
N LEU A 18 1.73 -3.97 11.95
CA LEU A 18 1.82 -2.91 10.96
C LEU A 18 3.13 -3.00 10.17
N PHE A 19 4.25 -3.25 10.85
CA PHE A 19 5.54 -3.48 10.23
C PHE A 19 5.54 -4.76 9.36
N LEU A 20 4.91 -5.82 9.84
CA LEU A 20 4.75 -7.06 9.08
C LEU A 20 3.90 -6.83 7.82
N GLY A 21 2.83 -6.05 7.92
CA GLY A 21 1.99 -5.68 6.78
C GLY A 21 2.76 -4.86 5.74
N LEU A 22 3.60 -3.93 6.19
CA LEU A 22 4.44 -3.12 5.30
C LEU A 22 5.51 -3.98 4.61
N LEU A 23 6.17 -4.86 5.34
CA LEU A 23 7.14 -5.79 4.79
C LEU A 23 6.49 -6.70 3.74
N PHE A 24 5.31 -7.23 4.03
CA PHE A 24 4.54 -8.05 3.09
C PHE A 24 4.15 -7.26 1.83
N SER A 25 3.75 -5.99 1.98
CA SER A 25 3.42 -5.10 0.87
C SER A 25 4.62 -4.89 -0.07
N VAL A 26 5.79 -4.62 0.49
CA VAL A 26 7.02 -4.42 -0.29
C VAL A 26 7.44 -5.70 -1.01
N LEU A 27 7.43 -6.85 -0.32
CA LEU A 27 7.75 -8.14 -0.92
C LEU A 27 6.75 -8.51 -2.03
N PHE A 28 5.47 -8.33 -1.80
CA PHE A 28 4.43 -8.65 -2.77
C PHE A 28 4.53 -7.75 -4.01
N SER A 29 4.80 -6.45 -3.84
CA SER A 29 5.01 -5.55 -4.97
C SER A 29 6.27 -5.91 -5.75
N ALA A 30 7.36 -6.29 -5.07
CA ALA A 30 8.60 -6.72 -5.73
C ALA A 30 8.38 -7.97 -6.59
N VAL A 31 7.65 -8.96 -6.09
CA VAL A 31 7.30 -10.17 -6.84
C VAL A 31 6.44 -9.83 -8.07
N LEU A 32 5.43 -8.98 -7.92
CA LEU A 32 4.58 -8.58 -9.05
C LEU A 32 5.37 -7.81 -10.12
N ILE A 33 6.26 -6.91 -9.71
CA ILE A 33 7.13 -6.18 -10.64
C ILE A 33 8.07 -7.15 -11.37
N ALA A 34 8.66 -8.12 -10.67
CA ALA A 34 9.51 -9.13 -11.27
C ALA A 34 8.78 -9.99 -12.30
N VAL A 35 7.53 -10.40 -12.00
CA VAL A 35 6.68 -11.16 -12.92
C VAL A 35 6.35 -10.30 -14.16
N CYS A 36 5.97 -9.04 -13.98
CA CYS A 36 5.70 -8.14 -15.11
C CYS A 36 6.96 -7.90 -15.97
N ALA A 37 8.11 -7.69 -15.36
CA ALA A 37 9.37 -7.53 -16.08
C ALA A 37 9.71 -8.79 -16.89
N PHE A 38 9.53 -9.97 -16.31
CA PHE A 38 9.74 -11.24 -17.00
C PHE A 38 8.80 -11.41 -18.20
N MET A 39 7.53 -11.04 -18.05
CA MET A 39 6.55 -11.08 -19.14
C MET A 39 6.93 -10.13 -20.29
N ILE A 40 7.35 -8.92 -19.97
CA ILE A 40 7.81 -7.92 -20.95
C ILE A 40 9.03 -8.44 -21.73
N LEU A 41 10.00 -9.04 -21.05
CA LEU A 41 11.17 -9.65 -21.68
C LEU A 41 10.83 -10.80 -22.60
N LYS A 42 9.86 -11.66 -22.21
CA LYS A 42 9.41 -12.79 -23.01
C LYS A 42 8.64 -12.37 -24.27
N LEU A 43 7.83 -11.32 -24.15
CA LEU A 43 7.03 -10.81 -25.28
C LEU A 43 7.83 -9.93 -26.24
N GLY A 44 9.05 -9.51 -25.86
CA GLY A 44 9.90 -8.65 -26.68
C GLY A 44 9.30 -7.24 -26.91
N PHE A 45 8.26 -6.88 -26.15
CA PHE A 45 7.57 -5.61 -26.27
C PHE A 45 8.10 -4.66 -25.20
N LEU A 46 8.76 -3.59 -25.64
CA LEU A 46 9.18 -2.48 -24.76
C LEU A 46 8.02 -1.48 -24.69
N PRO A 47 7.26 -1.45 -23.59
CA PRO A 47 6.20 -0.47 -23.42
C PRO A 47 6.81 0.93 -23.24
N SER A 48 6.09 1.95 -23.73
CA SER A 48 6.50 3.35 -23.57
C SER A 48 6.53 3.74 -22.07
N GLU A 49 7.36 4.72 -21.71
CA GLU A 49 7.50 5.19 -20.32
C GLU A 49 6.17 5.46 -19.59
N PRO A 50 5.13 6.11 -20.19
CA PRO A 50 3.87 6.34 -19.50
C PRO A 50 3.12 5.03 -19.20
N ILE A 51 3.23 4.02 -20.04
CA ILE A 51 2.60 2.70 -19.83
C ILE A 51 3.27 1.98 -18.66
N LEU A 52 4.60 1.99 -18.60
CA LEU A 52 5.38 1.42 -17.49
C LEU A 52 5.04 2.10 -16.16
N GLY A 53 4.96 3.43 -16.16
CA GLY A 53 4.61 4.19 -14.97
C GLY A 53 3.19 3.92 -14.47
N THR A 54 2.23 3.74 -15.38
CA THR A 54 0.85 3.39 -15.05
C THR A 54 0.76 1.97 -14.53
N ALA A 55 1.42 1.01 -15.18
CA ALA A 55 1.49 -0.37 -14.72
C ALA A 55 2.09 -0.48 -13.32
N ALA A 56 3.19 0.22 -13.05
CA ALA A 56 3.80 0.26 -11.72
C ALA A 56 2.85 0.83 -10.66
N ALA A 57 2.08 1.86 -10.98
CA ALA A 57 1.08 2.44 -10.07
C ALA A 57 -0.07 1.46 -9.77
N VAL A 58 -0.55 0.73 -10.77
CA VAL A 58 -1.59 -0.30 -10.60
C VAL A 58 -1.07 -1.44 -9.73
N ILE A 59 0.13 -1.95 -10.02
CA ILE A 59 0.77 -3.01 -9.23
C ILE A 59 0.95 -2.57 -7.78
N GLY A 60 1.44 -1.34 -7.56
CA GLY A 60 1.59 -0.77 -6.23
C GLY A 60 0.25 -0.67 -5.49
N GLY A 61 -0.79 -0.17 -6.16
CA GLY A 61 -2.15 -0.07 -5.60
C GLY A 61 -2.73 -1.43 -5.18
N VAL A 62 -2.63 -2.43 -6.03
CA VAL A 62 -3.07 -3.81 -5.75
C VAL A 62 -2.28 -4.41 -4.59
N SER A 63 -0.97 -4.20 -4.56
CA SER A 63 -0.09 -4.71 -3.50
C SER A 63 -0.43 -4.10 -2.13
N VAL A 64 -0.64 -2.79 -2.08
CA VAL A 64 -1.01 -2.08 -0.85
C VAL A 64 -2.41 -2.47 -0.39
N PHE A 65 -3.35 -2.63 -1.31
CA PHE A 65 -4.70 -3.13 -1.01
C PHE A 65 -4.65 -4.52 -0.38
N ALA A 66 -3.96 -5.47 -1.01
CA ALA A 66 -3.84 -6.85 -0.54
C ALA A 66 -3.16 -6.92 0.83
N SER A 67 -2.10 -6.15 1.04
CA SER A 67 -1.38 -6.14 2.31
C SER A 67 -2.17 -5.46 3.42
N ALA A 68 -2.90 -4.39 3.15
CA ALA A 68 -3.81 -3.77 4.11
C ALA A 68 -4.94 -4.72 4.51
N PHE A 69 -5.52 -5.42 3.53
CA PHE A 69 -6.54 -6.44 3.76
C PHE A 69 -6.03 -7.56 4.68
N LEU A 70 -4.83 -8.10 4.41
CA LEU A 70 -4.22 -9.15 5.21
C LEU A 70 -3.79 -8.65 6.60
N ALA A 71 -3.18 -7.48 6.68
CA ALA A 71 -2.73 -6.91 7.95
C ALA A 71 -3.90 -6.69 8.92
N VAL A 72 -5.01 -6.18 8.40
CA VAL A 72 -6.22 -5.95 9.18
C VAL A 72 -6.89 -7.25 9.59
N ARG A 73 -6.93 -8.24 8.70
CA ARG A 73 -7.47 -9.55 9.02
C ARG A 73 -6.68 -10.26 10.13
N LEU A 74 -5.36 -10.08 10.16
CA LEU A 74 -4.51 -10.60 11.23
C LEU A 74 -4.61 -9.77 12.52
N ALA A 75 -4.92 -8.48 12.42
CA ALA A 75 -5.06 -7.60 13.58
C ALA A 75 -6.41 -7.72 14.28
N GLY A 76 -7.48 -8.12 13.55
CA GLY A 76 -8.82 -8.34 14.09
C GLY A 76 -9.59 -7.07 14.49
N GLU A 77 -9.00 -5.89 14.45
CA GLU A 77 -9.61 -4.65 14.92
C GLU A 77 -9.21 -3.42 14.08
N LYS A 78 -10.11 -2.45 13.97
CA LYS A 78 -9.89 -1.08 13.46
C LYS A 78 -9.22 -0.99 12.09
N GLY A 79 -9.81 -1.65 11.09
CA GLY A 79 -9.27 -1.73 9.73
C GLY A 79 -8.99 -0.40 9.05
N LEU A 80 -9.83 0.60 9.31
CA LEU A 80 -9.66 1.94 8.72
C LEU A 80 -8.36 2.61 9.19
N LEU A 81 -8.06 2.55 10.49
CA LEU A 81 -6.85 3.14 11.05
C LEU A 81 -5.58 2.41 10.57
N HIS A 82 -5.61 1.07 10.59
CA HIS A 82 -4.49 0.27 10.10
C HIS A 82 -4.24 0.48 8.61
N GLY A 83 -5.32 0.52 7.79
CA GLY A 83 -5.24 0.81 6.38
C GLY A 83 -4.67 2.20 6.09
N LEU A 84 -5.12 3.22 6.81
CA LEU A 84 -4.67 4.59 6.64
C LEU A 84 -3.18 4.74 6.99
N VAL A 85 -2.75 4.21 8.12
CA VAL A 85 -1.34 4.27 8.55
C VAL A 85 -0.44 3.50 7.59
N LEU A 86 -0.85 2.31 7.18
CA LEU A 86 -0.09 1.47 6.25
C LEU A 86 0.02 2.13 4.87
N GLY A 87 -1.07 2.70 4.36
CA GLY A 87 -1.08 3.44 3.09
C GLY A 87 -0.20 4.68 3.12
N THR A 88 -0.23 5.43 4.22
CA THR A 88 0.61 6.61 4.41
C THR A 88 2.09 6.22 4.46
N LEU A 89 2.45 5.19 5.22
CA LEU A 89 3.82 4.68 5.27
C LEU A 89 4.31 4.22 3.89
N TYR A 90 3.48 3.46 3.17
CA TYR A 90 3.83 3.02 1.82
C TYR A 90 4.01 4.20 0.86
N ALA A 91 3.14 5.22 0.93
CA ALA A 91 3.24 6.42 0.12
C ALA A 91 4.53 7.19 0.41
N VAL A 92 4.92 7.32 1.68
CA VAL A 92 6.20 7.96 2.08
C VAL A 92 7.39 7.19 1.52
N PHE A 93 7.40 5.86 1.63
CA PHE A 93 8.45 5.02 1.04
C PHE A 93 8.50 5.16 -0.48
N TYR A 94 7.34 5.16 -1.14
CA TYR A 94 7.25 5.35 -2.58
C TYR A 94 7.83 6.71 -3.02
N VAL A 95 7.48 7.79 -2.32
CA VAL A 95 8.00 9.14 -2.58
C VAL A 95 9.51 9.17 -2.38
N ALA A 96 10.02 8.64 -1.27
CA ALA A 96 11.45 8.61 -0.97
C ALA A 96 12.24 7.88 -2.06
N ILE A 97 11.81 6.69 -2.45
CA ILE A 97 12.46 5.91 -3.51
C ILE A 97 12.36 6.63 -4.86
N SER A 98 11.21 7.21 -5.17
CA SER A 98 11.00 7.94 -6.43
C SER A 98 11.90 9.16 -6.56
N VAL A 99 12.07 9.92 -5.49
CA VAL A 99 12.97 11.08 -5.45
C VAL A 99 14.45 10.65 -5.60
N MET A 100 14.82 9.50 -5.03
CA MET A 100 16.18 8.98 -5.16
C MET A 100 16.51 8.49 -6.56
N LEU A 101 15.53 7.89 -7.25
CA LEU A 101 15.76 7.26 -8.56
C LEU A 101 15.56 8.23 -9.74
N TYR A 102 14.70 9.22 -9.60
CA TYR A 102 14.30 10.10 -10.69
C TYR A 102 14.49 11.58 -10.34
N ALA A 103 15.53 12.19 -10.88
CA ALA A 103 15.84 13.61 -10.68
C ALA A 103 14.79 14.57 -11.29
N ASN A 104 14.02 14.12 -12.31
CA ASN A 104 13.07 14.95 -13.08
C ASN A 104 11.62 14.48 -12.97
N MET A 105 11.20 13.92 -11.81
CA MET A 105 9.82 13.49 -11.66
C MET A 105 8.83 14.66 -11.62
N ARG A 106 7.71 14.50 -12.34
CA ARG A 106 6.58 15.42 -12.22
C ARG A 106 5.94 15.26 -10.84
N VAL A 107 6.15 16.22 -9.97
CA VAL A 107 5.63 16.22 -8.58
C VAL A 107 4.13 15.95 -8.53
N VAL A 108 3.37 16.47 -9.51
CA VAL A 108 1.92 16.25 -9.61
C VAL A 108 1.56 14.76 -9.74
N LEU A 109 2.25 14.01 -10.58
CA LEU A 109 2.04 12.57 -10.76
C LEU A 109 2.40 11.78 -9.50
N LEU A 110 3.43 12.21 -8.80
CA LEU A 110 3.89 11.61 -7.56
C LEU A 110 2.84 11.75 -6.46
N VAL A 111 2.26 12.94 -6.32
CA VAL A 111 1.19 13.23 -5.37
C VAL A 111 -0.07 12.41 -5.70
N ILE A 112 -0.50 12.40 -6.96
CA ILE A 112 -1.68 11.63 -7.39
C ILE A 112 -1.51 10.14 -7.08
N ARG A 113 -0.37 9.55 -7.40
CA ARG A 113 -0.09 8.13 -7.11
C ARG A 113 -0.08 7.86 -5.61
N SER A 114 0.51 8.73 -4.80
CA SER A 114 0.53 8.60 -3.35
C SER A 114 -0.89 8.61 -2.76
N VAL A 115 -1.75 9.50 -3.23
CA VAL A 115 -3.17 9.55 -2.82
C VAL A 115 -3.91 8.26 -3.19
N ILE A 116 -3.68 7.74 -4.40
CA ILE A 116 -4.28 6.47 -4.85
C ILE A 116 -3.86 5.33 -3.92
N PHE A 117 -2.58 5.25 -3.54
CA PHE A 117 -2.10 4.20 -2.62
C PHE A 117 -2.76 4.27 -1.25
N VAL A 118 -2.93 5.48 -0.70
CA VAL A 118 -3.64 5.66 0.57
C VAL A 118 -5.10 5.22 0.46
N ILE A 119 -5.81 5.61 -0.60
CA ILE A 119 -7.20 5.22 -0.84
C ILE A 119 -7.32 3.70 -0.98
N CYS A 120 -6.46 3.06 -1.79
CA CYS A 120 -6.44 1.60 -1.96
C CYS A 120 -6.18 0.88 -0.63
N SER A 121 -5.28 1.39 0.19
CA SER A 121 -4.96 0.83 1.50
C SER A 121 -6.13 0.94 2.48
N VAL A 122 -6.80 2.09 2.51
CA VAL A 122 -7.99 2.29 3.34
C VAL A 122 -9.11 1.35 2.92
N CYS A 123 -9.37 1.24 1.62
CA CYS A 123 -10.36 0.30 1.08
C CYS A 123 -10.04 -1.15 1.46
N GLY A 124 -8.78 -1.57 1.31
CA GLY A 124 -8.31 -2.89 1.71
C GLY A 124 -8.50 -3.15 3.21
N GLY A 125 -8.17 -2.16 4.05
CA GLY A 125 -8.34 -2.23 5.48
C GLY A 125 -9.81 -2.35 5.90
N VAL A 126 -10.69 -1.56 5.33
CA VAL A 126 -12.13 -1.61 5.60
C VAL A 126 -12.74 -2.95 5.16
N MET A 127 -12.37 -3.43 3.98
CA MET A 127 -12.85 -4.73 3.49
C MET A 127 -12.32 -5.90 4.33
N GLY A 128 -11.11 -5.78 4.89
CA GLY A 128 -10.51 -6.78 5.77
C GLY A 128 -11.31 -7.00 7.04
N VAL A 129 -11.81 -5.92 7.66
CA VAL A 129 -12.65 -6.00 8.88
C VAL A 129 -14.07 -6.49 8.55
N ASN A 130 -14.66 -5.98 7.47
CA ASN A 130 -16.07 -6.24 7.17
C ASN A 130 -16.36 -7.72 6.86
N ARG A 131 -15.35 -8.49 6.47
CA ARG A 131 -15.51 -9.91 6.16
C ARG A 131 -15.50 -10.80 7.41
N ASP A 132 -14.90 -10.35 8.51
CA ASP A 132 -14.87 -11.10 9.76
C ASP A 132 -16.19 -11.01 10.55
N GLU A 133 -16.97 -9.93 10.37
CA GLU A 133 -18.29 -9.82 11.00
C GLU A 133 -19.33 -10.81 10.42
N LYS A 134 -19.15 -11.26 9.17
CA LYS A 134 -20.06 -12.23 8.53
C LYS A 134 -19.85 -13.69 8.94
N ILE A 135 -18.78 -14.00 9.67
CA ILE A 135 -18.44 -15.38 10.08
C ILE A 135 -18.81 -15.65 11.56
N ARG A 136 -19.29 -14.64 12.27
CA ARG A 136 -19.81 -14.81 13.63
C ARG A 136 -21.31 -15.18 13.61
N PHE A 137 -21.58 -16.36 13.15
CA PHE A 137 -22.85 -17.03 13.43
C PHE A 137 -22.58 -18.31 14.21
#